data_3d219b9578974362878f08a113398810
#
_entry.id   3d219b9578974362878f08a113398810
#
_cell.length_a   1.000
_cell.length_b   1.000
_cell.length_c   1.000
_cell.angle_alpha   90.00
_cell.angle_beta   90.00
_cell.angle_gamma   90.00
#
_symmetry.space_group_name_H-M   'P 1'
#
loop_
_entity.id
_entity.type
_entity.pdbx_description
1 polymer ?
#
loop_
_entity_poly.entity_id
_entity_poly.type
_entity_poly.pdbx_seq_one_letter_code
_entity_poly.pdbx_strand_id
1 'polypeptide(L)'
;MDKFSFLNSAHTSFFAEMYDQYLESPDTLEPSWKAFFQGFDFGLESANITVEGQKFEVPENISKEFKVVNLIDAYRQRGHLFTITNPVRQRRKYSPTLDIENFGLTQKDLDLVFSAGEVVGIGPDKLSNIIDHLKKIYCESIGLEYMYIRDPEKVKWIQNFINVNGNQPNFSKSEKLSILDSLNKAYTFENFLQKKYVGQKRFSLEGGESLIPAIDFLIDSAAEKGVEEFVMGMSHRGRLNTLVNIFGKSSREIFGEFEGKDYEEDIFDGDVKYHLGWTSERTSSSGKKINMNLAPNPSHLESVDPIVQGIARAKLENDFDNNTNKVLPIIVHGDAAIAGQGVVYEVVQMSRLKGYSTGGTIHLIVNNQVGFTTNYLDARSSTYCSDIGKVTLSPVLHVNSDDVEAVIHAVTFALEYRNRFNRDVFIDLLGYRKYGHNEGDEPRFTQPKLYKYISGHPNPRDIYASKLMDQGIIDNDHISKIESKYFAKLEDELTDSKKKEKTKITPFMQEVWDGFNRVDENKMLEDFATSSSKDVVLKVSKSITSLPKKSFLKKIIKLFDSREKLILENGKVDWAVAELLAYGTLLTEGFNVRISGQDVERGTFSHRHAVLKSEDSEEEYLPLNNICLLYTSDA
;
A
#
# COMPACT_ATOMS: atom_id res chain seq x y z
N MET A 1 -1.52 32.79 -31.22
CA MET A 1 -2.20 31.76 -30.42
C MET A 1 -2.99 30.92 -31.40
N ASP A 2 -2.76 29.63 -31.39
CA ASP A 2 -3.49 28.67 -32.20
C ASP A 2 -4.97 28.75 -31.85
N LYS A 3 -5.86 28.97 -32.84
CA LYS A 3 -7.30 29.14 -32.63
C LYS A 3 -8.01 27.91 -32.06
N PHE A 4 -7.31 26.75 -32.03
CA PHE A 4 -7.78 25.48 -31.52
C PHE A 4 -7.05 25.03 -30.24
N SER A 5 -6.29 25.92 -29.58
CA SER A 5 -5.57 25.59 -28.36
C SER A 5 -6.48 25.22 -27.17
N PHE A 6 -7.80 25.42 -27.30
CA PHE A 6 -8.80 24.98 -26.32
C PHE A 6 -9.13 23.48 -26.43
N LEU A 7 -8.84 22.84 -27.59
CA LEU A 7 -8.96 21.41 -27.79
C LEU A 7 -7.65 20.74 -27.35
N ASN A 8 -7.48 20.55 -26.08
CA ASN A 8 -6.33 19.84 -25.54
C ASN A 8 -6.61 18.32 -25.51
N SER A 9 -5.59 17.47 -25.57
CA SER A 9 -5.73 16.01 -25.54
C SER A 9 -6.54 15.46 -24.36
N ALA A 10 -6.69 16.24 -23.29
CA ALA A 10 -7.55 15.93 -22.13
C ALA A 10 -9.07 16.00 -22.42
N HIS A 11 -9.48 16.66 -23.51
CA HIS A 11 -10.90 16.86 -23.82
C HIS A 11 -11.45 15.86 -24.84
N THR A 12 -10.60 15.00 -25.39
CA THR A 12 -11.00 14.08 -26.45
C THR A 12 -12.06 13.08 -26.00
N SER A 13 -12.06 12.65 -24.75
CA SER A 13 -13.09 11.72 -24.23
C SER A 13 -14.46 12.40 -24.10
N PHE A 14 -14.51 13.59 -23.50
CA PHE A 14 -15.76 14.35 -23.39
C PHE A 14 -16.33 14.74 -24.76
N PHE A 15 -15.46 15.21 -25.67
CA PHE A 15 -15.86 15.53 -27.03
C PHE A 15 -16.38 14.30 -27.78
N ALA A 16 -15.70 13.14 -27.61
CA ALA A 16 -16.11 11.88 -28.21
C ALA A 16 -17.48 11.41 -27.67
N GLU A 17 -17.68 11.45 -26.34
CA GLU A 17 -18.97 11.08 -25.72
C GLU A 17 -20.11 11.97 -26.21
N MET A 18 -19.91 13.29 -26.30
CA MET A 18 -20.92 14.22 -26.82
C MET A 18 -21.16 14.02 -28.32
N TYR A 19 -20.12 13.67 -29.09
CA TYR A 19 -20.25 13.39 -30.51
C TYR A 19 -20.96 12.05 -30.76
N ASP A 20 -20.65 11.02 -29.98
CA ASP A 20 -21.37 9.73 -30.02
C ASP A 20 -22.85 9.92 -29.69
N GLN A 21 -23.17 10.72 -28.67
CA GLN A 21 -24.54 11.09 -28.33
C GLN A 21 -25.23 11.86 -29.48
N TYR A 22 -24.50 12.76 -30.15
CA TYR A 22 -25.00 13.45 -31.34
C TYR A 22 -25.33 12.47 -32.48
N LEU A 23 -24.47 11.47 -32.70
CA LEU A 23 -24.71 10.45 -33.73
C LEU A 23 -25.89 9.52 -33.41
N GLU A 24 -26.01 9.12 -32.14
CA GLU A 24 -27.06 8.19 -31.70
C GLU A 24 -28.42 8.88 -31.47
N SER A 25 -28.44 10.05 -30.91
CA SER A 25 -29.67 10.74 -30.47
C SER A 25 -29.53 12.27 -30.49
N PRO A 26 -29.43 12.89 -31.68
CA PRO A 26 -29.12 14.33 -31.81
C PRO A 26 -30.15 15.27 -31.15
N ASP A 27 -31.37 14.82 -30.93
CA ASP A 27 -32.46 15.61 -30.32
C ASP A 27 -32.36 15.65 -28.77
N THR A 28 -31.50 14.83 -28.18
CA THR A 28 -31.25 14.85 -26.73
C THR A 28 -30.18 15.86 -26.33
N LEU A 29 -29.42 16.38 -27.31
CA LEU A 29 -28.39 17.38 -27.08
C LEU A 29 -28.96 18.79 -27.06
N GLU A 30 -28.33 19.64 -26.26
CA GLU A 30 -28.59 21.05 -26.26
C GLU A 30 -28.35 21.65 -27.66
N PRO A 31 -29.23 22.55 -28.16
CA PRO A 31 -29.19 23.05 -29.55
C PRO A 31 -27.83 23.58 -30.02
N SER A 32 -27.03 24.14 -29.13
CA SER A 32 -25.70 24.65 -29.44
C SER A 32 -24.68 23.54 -29.78
N TRP A 33 -24.72 22.43 -29.06
CA TRP A 33 -23.91 21.25 -29.37
C TRP A 33 -24.31 20.59 -30.69
N LYS A 34 -25.62 20.48 -30.91
CA LYS A 34 -26.14 19.97 -32.18
C LYS A 34 -25.68 20.82 -33.37
N ALA A 35 -25.78 22.16 -33.26
CA ALA A 35 -25.31 23.06 -34.30
C ALA A 35 -23.78 23.02 -34.50
N PHE A 36 -23.03 22.84 -33.41
CA PHE A 36 -21.58 22.68 -33.45
C PHE A 36 -21.18 21.40 -34.19
N PHE A 37 -21.78 20.25 -33.86
CA PHE A 37 -21.44 18.98 -34.53
C PHE A 37 -21.94 18.94 -35.97
N GLN A 38 -23.07 19.56 -36.29
CA GLN A 38 -23.48 19.77 -37.68
C GLN A 38 -22.44 20.56 -38.48
N GLY A 39 -21.88 21.63 -37.88
CA GLY A 39 -20.80 22.38 -38.49
C GLY A 39 -19.49 21.61 -38.57
N PHE A 40 -19.20 20.74 -37.60
CA PHE A 40 -18.05 19.86 -37.59
C PHE A 40 -18.12 18.81 -38.71
N ASP A 41 -19.29 18.13 -38.87
CA ASP A 41 -19.52 17.16 -39.95
C ASP A 41 -19.46 17.83 -41.32
N PHE A 42 -20.08 19.02 -41.47
CA PHE A 42 -19.96 19.81 -42.68
C PHE A 42 -18.51 20.19 -42.99
N GLY A 43 -17.71 20.51 -41.97
CA GLY A 43 -16.28 20.77 -42.09
C GLY A 43 -15.49 19.53 -42.53
N LEU A 44 -15.83 18.34 -42.00
CA LEU A 44 -15.20 17.06 -42.40
C LEU A 44 -15.55 16.69 -43.85
N GLU A 45 -16.83 16.84 -44.23
CA GLU A 45 -17.30 16.56 -45.62
C GLU A 45 -16.70 17.58 -46.62
N SER A 46 -16.52 18.82 -46.17
CA SER A 46 -15.99 19.92 -47.00
C SER A 46 -14.44 19.95 -47.07
N ALA A 47 -13.72 19.12 -46.32
CA ALA A 47 -12.25 19.06 -46.30
C ALA A 47 -11.62 18.72 -47.67
N ASN A 48 -12.41 18.34 -48.68
CA ASN A 48 -12.02 18.22 -50.07
C ASN A 48 -12.28 19.48 -50.93
N ILE A 49 -12.80 20.55 -50.32
CA ILE A 49 -13.07 21.83 -51.00
C ILE A 49 -12.33 22.93 -50.26
N THR A 50 -11.29 23.52 -50.88
CA THR A 50 -10.62 24.72 -50.42
C THR A 50 -11.59 25.90 -50.51
N VAL A 51 -12.21 26.27 -49.37
CA VAL A 51 -12.97 27.52 -49.24
C VAL A 51 -12.12 28.53 -48.50
N GLU A 52 -11.49 29.44 -49.26
CA GLU A 52 -10.87 30.63 -48.67
C GLU A 52 -11.97 31.53 -48.06
N GLY A 53 -11.84 31.83 -46.77
CA GLY A 53 -12.41 33.03 -46.17
C GLY A 53 -13.50 32.93 -45.13
N GLN A 54 -14.01 31.78 -44.70
CA GLN A 54 -14.93 31.72 -43.56
C GLN A 54 -14.18 31.51 -42.23
N LYS A 55 -14.23 32.52 -41.35
CA LYS A 55 -13.83 32.38 -39.95
C LYS A 55 -14.90 31.58 -39.25
N PHE A 56 -14.57 30.36 -38.89
CA PHE A 56 -15.41 29.55 -37.97
C PHE A 56 -15.29 30.16 -36.57
N GLU A 57 -16.30 30.87 -36.09
CA GLU A 57 -16.38 31.30 -34.69
C GLU A 57 -17.12 30.23 -33.90
N VAL A 58 -16.42 29.56 -32.98
CA VAL A 58 -17.04 28.64 -32.02
C VAL A 58 -18.04 29.42 -31.19
N PRO A 59 -19.31 29.00 -31.07
CA PRO A 59 -20.28 29.63 -30.23
C PRO A 59 -19.77 29.85 -28.80
N GLU A 60 -20.06 31.01 -28.20
CA GLU A 60 -19.51 31.39 -26.89
C GLU A 60 -19.85 30.39 -25.79
N ASN A 61 -21.07 29.83 -25.81
CA ASN A 61 -21.49 28.80 -24.85
C ASN A 61 -20.63 27.52 -24.98
N ILE A 62 -20.35 27.04 -26.18
CA ILE A 62 -19.48 25.86 -26.39
C ILE A 62 -18.05 26.18 -25.92
N SER A 63 -17.53 27.35 -26.24
CA SER A 63 -16.23 27.78 -25.74
C SER A 63 -16.18 27.77 -24.20
N LYS A 64 -17.29 28.16 -23.53
CA LYS A 64 -17.40 28.12 -22.07
C LYS A 64 -17.50 26.69 -21.51
N GLU A 65 -18.19 25.76 -22.20
CA GLU A 65 -18.22 24.34 -21.81
C GLU A 65 -16.79 23.78 -21.72
N PHE A 66 -15.95 24.00 -22.74
CA PHE A 66 -14.55 23.58 -22.69
C PHE A 66 -13.74 24.21 -21.55
N LYS A 67 -14.03 25.46 -21.20
CA LYS A 67 -13.40 26.11 -20.05
C LYS A 67 -13.80 25.43 -18.73
N VAL A 68 -15.05 24.98 -18.60
CA VAL A 68 -15.52 24.22 -17.43
C VAL A 68 -14.89 22.82 -17.39
N VAL A 69 -14.77 22.13 -18.54
CA VAL A 69 -14.04 20.84 -18.60
C VAL A 69 -12.57 21.05 -18.20
N ASN A 70 -11.91 22.11 -18.66
CA ASN A 70 -10.54 22.45 -18.22
C ASN A 70 -10.45 22.70 -16.71
N LEU A 71 -11.46 23.34 -16.12
CA LEU A 71 -11.54 23.52 -14.67
C LEU A 71 -11.68 22.18 -13.95
N ILE A 72 -12.56 21.28 -14.43
CA ILE A 72 -12.73 19.94 -13.89
C ILE A 72 -11.40 19.17 -13.92
N ASP A 73 -10.72 19.17 -15.04
CA ASP A 73 -9.42 18.49 -15.18
C ASP A 73 -8.34 19.10 -14.30
N ALA A 74 -8.37 20.41 -14.08
CA ALA A 74 -7.46 21.07 -13.14
C ALA A 74 -7.71 20.63 -11.69
N TYR A 75 -8.98 20.41 -11.27
CA TYR A 75 -9.29 19.82 -9.98
C TYR A 75 -8.78 18.36 -9.89
N ARG A 76 -8.96 17.55 -10.93
CA ARG A 76 -8.44 16.18 -11.01
C ARG A 76 -6.92 16.12 -10.88
N GLN A 77 -6.21 17.04 -11.54
CA GLN A 77 -4.74 17.09 -11.56
C GLN A 77 -4.12 17.74 -10.34
N ARG A 78 -4.77 18.76 -9.77
CA ARG A 78 -4.16 19.64 -8.76
C ARG A 78 -5.02 19.85 -7.51
N GLY A 79 -6.23 19.29 -7.44
CA GLY A 79 -7.13 19.46 -6.29
C GLY A 79 -6.46 19.04 -4.98
N HIS A 80 -5.66 17.97 -5.02
CA HIS A 80 -4.87 17.50 -3.88
C HIS A 80 -3.92 18.57 -3.28
N LEU A 81 -3.54 19.58 -4.04
CA LEU A 81 -2.72 20.70 -3.55
C LEU A 81 -3.55 21.73 -2.73
N PHE A 82 -4.87 21.69 -2.82
CA PHE A 82 -5.79 22.65 -2.22
C PHE A 82 -6.69 22.03 -1.14
N THR A 83 -6.36 20.82 -0.67
CA THR A 83 -7.11 20.07 0.36
C THR A 83 -6.90 20.60 1.77
N ILE A 84 -7.75 20.17 2.73
CA ILE A 84 -7.65 20.44 4.17
C ILE A 84 -7.03 19.22 4.88
N THR A 85 -5.94 18.67 4.33
CA THR A 85 -5.33 17.44 4.85
C THR A 85 -4.30 17.64 5.96
N ASN A 86 -3.81 18.86 6.20
CA ASN A 86 -2.79 19.10 7.23
C ASN A 86 -3.39 19.67 8.52
N PRO A 87 -3.39 18.90 9.63
CA PRO A 87 -4.05 19.34 10.87
C PRO A 87 -3.29 20.45 11.62
N VAL A 88 -1.96 20.56 11.47
CA VAL A 88 -1.12 21.41 12.32
C VAL A 88 -0.29 22.45 11.57
N ARG A 89 -0.38 22.49 10.25
CA ARG A 89 0.36 23.47 9.43
C ARG A 89 -0.53 24.07 8.36
N GLN A 90 -0.35 25.36 8.09
CA GLN A 90 -0.93 25.96 6.90
C GLN A 90 -0.23 25.42 5.66
N ARG A 91 -1.00 25.13 4.62
CA ARG A 91 -0.48 24.69 3.34
C ARG A 91 0.40 25.74 2.67
N ARG A 92 1.32 25.26 1.84
CA ARG A 92 2.02 26.11 0.87
C ARG A 92 1.00 26.73 -0.06
N LYS A 93 1.29 27.94 -0.50
CA LYS A 93 0.52 28.58 -1.58
C LYS A 93 0.97 28.02 -2.92
N TYR A 94 0.06 27.49 -3.67
CA TYR A 94 0.30 26.96 -5.00
C TYR A 94 -0.26 27.90 -6.05
N SER A 95 0.41 28.01 -7.21
CA SER A 95 0.00 28.83 -8.34
C SER A 95 0.21 28.03 -9.64
N PRO A 96 -0.70 28.16 -10.64
CA PRO A 96 -1.97 28.89 -10.56
C PRO A 96 -2.96 28.23 -9.61
N THR A 97 -3.87 29.03 -9.03
CA THR A 97 -4.98 28.55 -8.18
C THR A 97 -6.05 27.86 -9.03
N LEU A 98 -7.06 27.29 -8.36
CA LEU A 98 -8.25 26.72 -9.02
C LEU A 98 -9.39 27.76 -9.18
N ASP A 99 -9.08 29.05 -9.09
CA ASP A 99 -10.05 30.11 -9.27
C ASP A 99 -10.49 30.17 -10.74
N ILE A 100 -11.78 30.43 -10.96
CA ILE A 100 -12.43 30.40 -12.28
C ILE A 100 -11.81 31.36 -13.28
N GLU A 101 -11.26 32.46 -12.81
CA GLU A 101 -10.57 33.48 -13.63
C GLU A 101 -9.36 32.92 -14.36
N ASN A 102 -8.66 31.94 -13.76
CA ASN A 102 -7.51 31.25 -14.38
C ASN A 102 -7.93 30.40 -15.59
N PHE A 103 -9.22 30.11 -15.73
CA PHE A 103 -9.79 29.35 -16.85
C PHE A 103 -10.55 30.26 -17.83
N GLY A 104 -10.53 31.57 -17.62
CA GLY A 104 -11.24 32.55 -18.45
C GLY A 104 -12.75 32.51 -18.27
N LEU A 105 -13.22 32.05 -17.10
CA LEU A 105 -14.59 32.15 -16.63
C LEU A 105 -14.70 33.36 -15.70
N THR A 106 -15.93 33.82 -15.46
CA THR A 106 -16.22 35.01 -14.66
C THR A 106 -17.30 34.75 -13.62
N GLN A 107 -17.45 35.61 -12.65
CA GLN A 107 -18.52 35.52 -11.64
C GLN A 107 -19.92 35.44 -12.24
N LYS A 108 -20.14 35.99 -13.46
CA LYS A 108 -21.44 35.93 -14.17
C LYS A 108 -21.74 34.52 -14.69
N ASP A 109 -20.72 33.69 -14.87
CA ASP A 109 -20.87 32.32 -15.38
C ASP A 109 -21.30 31.35 -14.28
N LEU A 110 -21.21 31.72 -12.99
CA LEU A 110 -21.56 30.86 -11.85
C LEU A 110 -23.02 30.38 -11.86
N ASP A 111 -23.94 31.20 -12.39
CA ASP A 111 -25.37 30.87 -12.47
C ASP A 111 -25.77 30.20 -13.79
N LEU A 112 -24.85 30.07 -14.75
CA LEU A 112 -25.09 29.37 -16.01
C LEU A 112 -25.03 27.88 -15.82
N VAL A 113 -25.87 27.15 -16.54
CA VAL A 113 -25.90 25.67 -16.55
C VAL A 113 -24.94 25.16 -17.61
N PHE A 114 -24.14 24.16 -17.25
CA PHE A 114 -23.15 23.51 -18.11
C PHE A 114 -23.37 22.00 -18.15
N SER A 115 -23.32 21.44 -19.37
CA SER A 115 -23.39 20.00 -19.59
C SER A 115 -22.17 19.26 -19.03
N ALA A 116 -21.04 19.95 -18.88
CA ALA A 116 -19.82 19.42 -18.29
C ALA A 116 -20.00 18.81 -16.88
N GLY A 117 -21.09 19.15 -16.17
CA GLY A 117 -21.46 18.51 -14.89
C GLY A 117 -21.66 16.99 -15.00
N GLU A 118 -21.98 16.46 -16.19
CA GLU A 118 -22.09 15.02 -16.44
C GLU A 118 -20.76 14.30 -16.23
N VAL A 119 -19.65 14.92 -16.57
CA VAL A 119 -18.28 14.36 -16.43
C VAL A 119 -17.91 14.04 -14.97
N VAL A 120 -18.60 14.67 -14.03
CA VAL A 120 -18.43 14.46 -12.58
C VAL A 120 -19.64 13.83 -11.91
N GLY A 121 -20.61 13.35 -12.71
CA GLY A 121 -21.71 12.51 -12.25
C GLY A 121 -22.91 13.26 -11.62
N ILE A 122 -22.99 14.59 -11.77
CA ILE A 122 -24.14 15.38 -11.24
C ILE A 122 -25.14 15.82 -12.31
N GLY A 123 -24.86 15.47 -13.60
CA GLY A 123 -25.65 15.93 -14.72
C GLY A 123 -25.41 17.40 -15.07
N PRO A 124 -26.15 17.95 -16.05
CA PRO A 124 -26.11 19.38 -16.36
C PRO A 124 -26.50 20.20 -15.13
N ASP A 125 -25.62 21.09 -14.68
CA ASP A 125 -25.87 21.90 -13.48
C ASP A 125 -25.17 23.26 -13.57
N LYS A 126 -25.53 24.17 -12.65
CA LYS A 126 -24.88 25.47 -12.53
C LYS A 126 -23.39 25.32 -12.24
N LEU A 127 -22.56 26.21 -12.79
CA LEU A 127 -21.12 26.22 -12.53
C LEU A 127 -20.81 26.30 -11.02
N SER A 128 -21.57 27.06 -10.24
CA SER A 128 -21.42 27.11 -8.79
C SER A 128 -21.55 25.73 -8.14
N ASN A 129 -22.55 24.94 -8.54
CA ASN A 129 -22.78 23.58 -8.00
C ASN A 129 -21.69 22.61 -8.45
N ILE A 130 -21.24 22.73 -9.72
CA ILE A 130 -20.10 21.94 -10.23
C ILE A 130 -18.84 22.22 -9.40
N ILE A 131 -18.54 23.48 -9.13
CA ILE A 131 -17.37 23.88 -8.31
C ILE A 131 -17.48 23.34 -6.88
N ASP A 132 -18.65 23.46 -6.25
CA ASP A 132 -18.86 22.98 -4.89
C ASP A 132 -18.72 21.45 -4.82
N HIS A 133 -19.22 20.74 -5.83
CA HIS A 133 -19.02 19.29 -5.97
C HIS A 133 -17.54 18.92 -6.15
N LEU A 134 -16.81 19.63 -7.02
CA LEU A 134 -15.38 19.43 -7.22
C LEU A 134 -14.57 19.69 -5.94
N LYS A 135 -14.88 20.76 -5.20
CA LYS A 135 -14.23 21.04 -3.91
C LYS A 135 -14.47 19.92 -2.92
N LYS A 136 -15.71 19.42 -2.84
CA LYS A 136 -16.09 18.32 -1.95
C LYS A 136 -15.31 17.05 -2.28
N ILE A 137 -15.14 16.71 -3.57
CA ILE A 137 -14.43 15.49 -3.99
C ILE A 137 -12.91 15.62 -3.81
N TYR A 138 -12.32 16.76 -4.18
CA TYR A 138 -10.88 16.89 -4.39
C TYR A 138 -10.15 17.76 -3.38
N CYS A 139 -10.87 18.56 -2.55
CA CYS A 139 -10.24 19.60 -1.73
C CYS A 139 -10.56 19.52 -0.23
N GLU A 140 -11.30 18.51 0.23
CA GLU A 140 -11.61 18.29 1.65
C GLU A 140 -10.50 17.49 2.37
N SER A 141 -10.87 16.61 3.29
CA SER A 141 -9.95 15.79 4.10
C SER A 141 -9.17 14.76 3.30
N ILE A 142 -9.50 14.53 2.03
CA ILE A 142 -8.83 13.57 1.15
C ILE A 142 -8.36 14.30 -0.11
N GLY A 143 -7.04 14.22 -0.39
CA GLY A 143 -6.45 14.58 -1.67
C GLY A 143 -6.07 13.32 -2.43
N LEU A 144 -6.36 13.25 -3.72
CA LEU A 144 -6.10 12.07 -4.53
C LEU A 144 -5.24 12.42 -5.75
N GLU A 145 -4.17 11.65 -5.93
CA GLU A 145 -3.30 11.71 -7.10
C GLU A 145 -3.41 10.43 -7.93
N TYR A 146 -3.90 10.54 -9.16
CA TYR A 146 -4.13 9.38 -10.05
C TYR A 146 -4.02 9.71 -11.54
N MET A 147 -4.01 10.98 -11.94
CA MET A 147 -4.06 11.40 -13.35
C MET A 147 -2.82 11.00 -14.16
N TYR A 148 -1.76 10.54 -13.51
CA TYR A 148 -0.59 9.94 -14.16
C TYR A 148 -0.76 8.46 -14.52
N ILE A 149 -1.84 7.80 -14.06
CA ILE A 149 -2.16 6.41 -14.41
C ILE A 149 -2.57 6.35 -15.87
N ARG A 150 -1.86 5.52 -16.66
CA ARG A 150 -2.04 5.46 -18.11
C ARG A 150 -3.18 4.54 -18.57
N ASP A 151 -3.72 3.74 -17.66
CA ASP A 151 -4.77 2.77 -17.94
C ASP A 151 -6.14 3.43 -17.79
N PRO A 152 -6.91 3.61 -18.89
CA PRO A 152 -8.20 4.31 -18.84
C PRO A 152 -9.24 3.62 -17.95
N GLU A 153 -9.22 2.27 -17.86
CA GLU A 153 -10.15 1.52 -17.01
C GLU A 153 -9.92 1.87 -15.53
N LYS A 154 -8.66 1.93 -15.11
CA LYS A 154 -8.30 2.30 -13.73
C LYS A 154 -8.68 3.74 -13.42
N VAL A 155 -8.40 4.66 -14.32
CA VAL A 155 -8.75 6.09 -14.17
C VAL A 155 -10.27 6.24 -14.06
N LYS A 156 -11.05 5.60 -14.94
CA LYS A 156 -12.52 5.65 -14.91
C LYS A 156 -13.08 5.02 -13.63
N TRP A 157 -12.51 3.89 -13.17
CA TRP A 157 -12.93 3.27 -11.92
C TRP A 157 -12.69 4.20 -10.72
N ILE A 158 -11.52 4.84 -10.65
CA ILE A 158 -11.18 5.81 -9.59
C ILE A 158 -12.19 6.97 -9.60
N GLN A 159 -12.44 7.57 -10.78
CA GLN A 159 -13.39 8.67 -10.91
C GLN A 159 -14.81 8.26 -10.48
N ASN A 160 -15.26 7.08 -10.88
CA ASN A 160 -16.55 6.56 -10.46
C ASN A 160 -16.62 6.36 -8.94
N PHE A 161 -15.59 5.81 -8.32
CA PHE A 161 -15.55 5.58 -6.87
C PHE A 161 -15.67 6.90 -6.09
N ILE A 162 -14.89 7.91 -6.46
CA ILE A 162 -14.87 9.20 -5.75
C ILE A 162 -16.10 10.08 -6.03
N ASN A 163 -16.73 9.90 -7.19
CA ASN A 163 -17.96 10.63 -7.52
C ASN A 163 -19.16 10.14 -6.70
N VAL A 164 -19.15 8.87 -6.30
CA VAL A 164 -20.18 8.33 -5.42
C VAL A 164 -20.10 9.03 -4.05
N ASN A 165 -21.21 9.60 -3.58
CA ASN A 165 -21.30 10.33 -2.32
C ASN A 165 -20.32 11.53 -2.20
N GLY A 166 -19.77 12.02 -3.32
CA GLY A 166 -18.82 13.13 -3.33
C GLY A 166 -17.55 12.84 -2.54
N ASN A 167 -17.01 11.62 -2.64
CA ASN A 167 -15.82 11.14 -1.92
C ASN A 167 -15.95 11.24 -0.39
N GLN A 168 -17.15 11.11 0.13
CA GLN A 168 -17.45 11.18 1.56
C GLN A 168 -17.91 9.82 2.08
N PRO A 169 -17.43 9.38 3.25
CA PRO A 169 -17.89 8.14 3.88
C PRO A 169 -19.35 8.27 4.37
N ASN A 170 -20.05 7.14 4.39
CA ASN A 170 -21.39 7.06 4.95
C ASN A 170 -21.47 5.88 5.93
N PHE A 171 -21.11 6.15 7.19
CA PHE A 171 -21.13 5.15 8.25
C PHE A 171 -22.42 5.19 9.05
N SER A 172 -22.94 4.00 9.39
CA SER A 172 -24.03 3.83 10.33
C SER A 172 -23.65 4.28 11.75
N LYS A 173 -24.63 4.50 12.60
CA LYS A 173 -24.39 4.85 14.01
C LYS A 173 -23.52 3.79 14.73
N SER A 174 -23.73 2.50 14.46
CA SER A 174 -22.95 1.41 15.07
C SER A 174 -21.49 1.43 14.62
N GLU A 175 -21.23 1.66 13.34
CA GLU A 175 -19.87 1.79 12.82
C GLU A 175 -19.15 3.00 13.41
N LYS A 176 -19.83 4.13 13.51
CA LYS A 176 -19.27 5.34 14.15
C LYS A 176 -18.89 5.12 15.61
N LEU A 177 -19.72 4.38 16.36
CA LEU A 177 -19.39 4.02 17.75
C LEU A 177 -18.22 3.03 17.84
N SER A 178 -18.11 2.08 16.92
CA SER A 178 -16.97 1.16 16.83
C SER A 178 -15.67 1.91 16.51
N ILE A 179 -15.71 2.84 15.58
CA ILE A 179 -14.58 3.72 15.22
C ILE A 179 -14.14 4.53 16.45
N LEU A 180 -15.09 5.11 17.19
CA LEU A 180 -14.78 5.86 18.40
C LEU A 180 -14.17 4.99 19.50
N ASP A 181 -14.66 3.76 19.70
CA ASP A 181 -14.11 2.82 20.67
C ASP A 181 -12.66 2.43 20.32
N SER A 182 -12.38 2.18 19.04
CA SER A 182 -11.04 1.88 18.54
C SER A 182 -10.08 3.07 18.72
N LEU A 183 -10.50 4.29 18.40
CA LEU A 183 -9.73 5.52 18.68
C LEU A 183 -9.50 5.72 20.17
N ASN A 184 -10.52 5.47 21.00
CA ASN A 184 -10.41 5.59 22.45
C ASN A 184 -9.40 4.58 23.02
N LYS A 185 -9.38 3.35 22.54
CA LYS A 185 -8.37 2.36 22.94
C LYS A 185 -6.96 2.82 22.56
N ALA A 186 -6.78 3.29 21.33
CA ALA A 186 -5.49 3.81 20.86
C ALA A 186 -4.98 4.95 21.73
N TYR A 187 -5.79 5.96 21.95
CA TYR A 187 -5.45 7.13 22.78
C TYR A 187 -5.20 6.75 24.24
N THR A 188 -6.10 5.98 24.84
CA THR A 188 -6.02 5.62 26.27
C THR A 188 -4.80 4.77 26.56
N PHE A 189 -4.40 3.88 25.65
CA PHE A 189 -3.18 3.08 25.77
C PHE A 189 -1.93 3.97 25.79
N GLU A 190 -1.81 4.92 24.86
CA GLU A 190 -0.69 5.86 24.84
C GLU A 190 -0.63 6.72 26.10
N ASN A 191 -1.78 7.25 26.54
CA ASN A 191 -1.89 8.05 27.76
C ASN A 191 -1.54 7.23 29.02
N PHE A 192 -1.95 5.96 29.06
CA PHE A 192 -1.60 5.04 30.15
C PHE A 192 -0.09 4.84 30.24
N LEU A 193 0.56 4.53 29.11
CA LEU A 193 2.01 4.35 29.07
C LEU A 193 2.75 5.63 29.47
N GLN A 194 2.27 6.79 29.03
CA GLN A 194 2.86 8.09 29.39
C GLN A 194 2.81 8.33 30.90
N LYS A 195 1.71 7.95 31.55
CA LYS A 195 1.53 8.13 33.01
C LYS A 195 2.33 7.13 33.85
N LYS A 196 2.47 5.88 33.36
CA LYS A 196 3.10 4.80 34.14
C LYS A 196 4.60 4.66 33.87
N TYR A 197 5.06 4.96 32.68
CA TYR A 197 6.44 4.74 32.22
C TYR A 197 7.05 6.04 31.68
N VAL A 198 7.06 7.08 32.53
CA VAL A 198 7.55 8.42 32.17
C VAL A 198 8.99 8.37 31.65
N GLY A 199 9.23 8.95 30.47
CA GLY A 199 10.56 9.06 29.87
C GLY A 199 11.10 7.76 29.24
N GLN A 200 10.40 6.64 29.39
CA GLN A 200 10.80 5.41 28.69
C GLN A 200 10.42 5.46 27.21
N LYS A 201 11.33 5.01 26.34
CA LYS A 201 11.11 4.95 24.89
C LYS A 201 9.95 4.00 24.56
N ARG A 202 8.96 4.50 23.83
CA ARG A 202 7.80 3.74 23.34
C ARG A 202 7.41 4.13 21.91
N PHE A 203 7.99 5.20 21.36
CA PHE A 203 7.68 5.74 20.04
C PHE A 203 6.18 5.93 19.83
N SER A 204 5.60 6.83 20.64
CA SER A 204 4.17 7.11 20.70
C SER A 204 3.53 7.36 19.35
N LEU A 205 2.30 6.83 19.19
CA LEU A 205 1.44 7.07 18.04
C LEU A 205 0.66 8.39 18.15
N GLU A 206 0.72 9.10 19.28
CA GLU A 206 -0.09 10.30 19.51
C GLU A 206 0.11 11.35 18.42
N GLY A 207 -1.01 11.73 17.78
CA GLY A 207 -1.10 12.55 16.58
C GLY A 207 -1.27 11.76 15.28
N GLY A 208 -1.38 10.42 15.36
CA GLY A 208 -1.64 9.51 14.26
C GLY A 208 -2.53 8.33 14.68
N GLU A 209 -3.31 8.48 15.76
CA GLU A 209 -4.11 7.41 16.37
C GLU A 209 -5.14 6.80 15.41
N SER A 210 -5.55 7.54 14.38
CA SER A 210 -6.45 7.06 13.32
C SER A 210 -5.90 5.86 12.52
N LEU A 211 -4.59 5.57 12.63
CA LEU A 211 -3.99 4.35 12.10
C LEU A 211 -4.65 3.10 12.67
N ILE A 212 -4.98 3.09 13.97
CA ILE A 212 -5.53 1.89 14.64
C ILE A 212 -6.93 1.55 14.11
N PRO A 213 -7.95 2.44 14.12
CA PRO A 213 -9.23 2.14 13.51
C PRO A 213 -9.14 1.88 12.00
N ALA A 214 -8.18 2.50 11.28
CA ALA A 214 -7.97 2.24 9.87
C ALA A 214 -7.55 0.78 9.61
N ILE A 215 -6.55 0.27 10.33
CA ILE A 215 -6.10 -1.12 10.20
C ILE A 215 -7.18 -2.08 10.67
N ASP A 216 -7.86 -1.79 11.77
CA ASP A 216 -8.95 -2.60 12.32
C ASP A 216 -10.07 -2.80 11.29
N PHE A 217 -10.54 -1.71 10.70
CA PHE A 217 -11.56 -1.72 9.66
C PHE A 217 -11.08 -2.41 8.37
N LEU A 218 -9.83 -2.18 7.98
CA LEU A 218 -9.22 -2.79 6.79
C LEU A 218 -9.21 -4.32 6.92
N ILE A 219 -8.82 -4.85 8.08
CA ILE A 219 -8.77 -6.28 8.35
C ILE A 219 -10.17 -6.90 8.27
N ASP A 220 -11.14 -6.32 8.98
CA ASP A 220 -12.52 -6.81 8.95
C ASP A 220 -13.10 -6.78 7.53
N SER A 221 -12.94 -5.67 6.82
CA SER A 221 -13.43 -5.53 5.43
C SER A 221 -12.75 -6.49 4.45
N ALA A 222 -11.45 -6.73 4.62
CA ALA A 222 -10.70 -7.66 3.77
C ALA A 222 -11.11 -9.12 4.04
N ALA A 223 -11.36 -9.48 5.29
CA ALA A 223 -11.90 -10.80 5.66
C ALA A 223 -13.25 -11.07 5.00
N GLU A 224 -14.14 -10.06 4.98
CA GLU A 224 -15.43 -10.18 4.25
C GLU A 224 -15.24 -10.51 2.77
N LYS A 225 -14.17 -9.98 2.16
CA LYS A 225 -13.81 -10.22 0.77
C LYS A 225 -13.01 -11.51 0.55
N GLY A 226 -12.77 -12.29 1.59
CA GLY A 226 -12.16 -13.62 1.51
C GLY A 226 -10.66 -13.65 1.74
N VAL A 227 -10.05 -12.59 2.25
CA VAL A 227 -8.67 -12.59 2.76
C VAL A 227 -8.61 -13.45 4.03
N GLU A 228 -7.66 -14.36 4.09
CA GLU A 228 -7.47 -15.29 5.21
C GLU A 228 -6.15 -15.03 5.95
N GLU A 229 -5.20 -14.37 5.28
CA GLU A 229 -3.84 -14.15 5.78
C GLU A 229 -3.43 -12.69 5.65
N PHE A 230 -2.99 -12.10 6.74
CA PHE A 230 -2.43 -10.75 6.78
C PHE A 230 -0.94 -10.83 7.12
N VAL A 231 -0.12 -10.18 6.31
CA VAL A 231 1.32 -10.04 6.56
C VAL A 231 1.64 -8.56 6.66
N MET A 232 2.03 -8.12 7.84
CA MET A 232 2.26 -6.71 8.11
C MET A 232 3.70 -6.43 8.51
N GLY A 233 4.27 -5.35 7.99
CA GLY A 233 5.52 -4.75 8.43
C GLY A 233 5.29 -3.33 8.89
N MET A 234 6.02 -2.90 9.90
CA MET A 234 5.97 -1.52 10.35
C MET A 234 7.23 -1.12 11.13
N SER A 235 7.54 0.16 11.10
CA SER A 235 8.56 0.74 11.98
C SER A 235 8.11 0.75 13.46
N HIS A 236 8.95 1.30 14.33
CA HIS A 236 8.72 1.34 15.77
C HIS A 236 7.56 2.27 16.21
N ARG A 237 7.22 3.32 15.42
CA ARG A 237 6.18 4.28 15.83
C ARG A 237 4.79 3.67 15.79
N GLY A 238 4.12 3.67 16.93
CA GLY A 238 2.79 3.07 17.10
C GLY A 238 2.79 1.54 17.17
N ARG A 239 3.97 0.88 17.14
CA ARG A 239 4.05 -0.58 17.13
C ARG A 239 3.45 -1.23 18.37
N LEU A 240 3.72 -0.68 19.56
CA LEU A 240 3.13 -1.22 20.80
C LEU A 240 1.61 -1.12 20.80
N ASN A 241 1.08 -0.01 20.29
CA ASN A 241 -0.36 0.19 20.15
C ASN A 241 -0.97 -0.80 19.17
N THR A 242 -0.33 -1.02 18.03
CA THR A 242 -0.72 -2.01 17.02
C THR A 242 -0.67 -3.43 17.58
N LEU A 243 0.40 -3.80 18.30
CA LEU A 243 0.50 -5.11 18.95
C LEU A 243 -0.68 -5.39 19.88
N VAL A 244 -1.05 -4.41 20.73
CA VAL A 244 -2.13 -4.59 21.70
C VAL A 244 -3.51 -4.52 21.04
N ASN A 245 -3.79 -3.46 20.27
CA ASN A 245 -5.15 -3.17 19.82
C ASN A 245 -5.53 -3.85 18.49
N ILE A 246 -4.55 -4.27 17.69
CA ILE A 246 -4.79 -4.96 16.41
C ILE A 246 -4.45 -6.45 16.50
N PHE A 247 -3.25 -6.78 16.98
CA PHE A 247 -2.76 -8.16 17.04
C PHE A 247 -3.16 -8.91 18.32
N GLY A 248 -3.77 -8.21 19.30
CA GLY A 248 -4.26 -8.83 20.53
C GLY A 248 -3.17 -9.30 21.50
N LYS A 249 -1.93 -8.80 21.36
CA LYS A 249 -0.88 -9.04 22.36
C LYS A 249 -1.35 -8.48 23.71
N SER A 250 -1.21 -9.28 24.78
CA SER A 250 -1.63 -8.84 26.11
C SER A 250 -0.82 -7.61 26.57
N SER A 251 -1.51 -6.58 27.04
CA SER A 251 -0.84 -5.40 27.63
C SER A 251 0.03 -5.81 28.83
N ARG A 252 -0.32 -6.88 29.54
CA ARG A 252 0.48 -7.46 30.62
C ARG A 252 1.89 -7.87 30.16
N GLU A 253 2.02 -8.44 28.96
CA GLU A 253 3.33 -8.81 28.39
C GLU A 253 4.13 -7.56 28.04
N ILE A 254 3.49 -6.56 27.41
CA ILE A 254 4.11 -5.26 27.14
C ILE A 254 4.61 -4.59 28.42
N PHE A 255 3.82 -4.63 29.49
CA PHE A 255 4.24 -4.04 30.78
C PHE A 255 5.43 -4.79 31.40
N GLY A 256 5.47 -6.13 31.27
CA GLY A 256 6.62 -6.94 31.68
C GLY A 256 7.91 -6.53 30.96
N GLU A 257 7.82 -6.26 29.64
CA GLU A 257 8.94 -5.77 28.83
C GLU A 257 9.39 -4.35 29.24
N PHE A 258 8.45 -3.48 29.67
CA PHE A 258 8.79 -2.16 30.23
C PHE A 258 9.50 -2.26 31.57
N GLU A 259 9.19 -3.26 32.39
CA GLU A 259 9.82 -3.52 33.69
C GLU A 259 11.14 -4.27 33.57
N GLY A 260 11.57 -4.64 32.35
CA GLY A 260 12.83 -5.33 32.09
C GLY A 260 12.88 -6.74 32.69
N LYS A 261 11.75 -7.44 32.72
CA LYS A 261 11.67 -8.83 33.20
C LYS A 261 12.34 -9.77 32.22
N ASP A 262 13.02 -10.77 32.76
CA ASP A 262 13.59 -11.85 31.97
C ASP A 262 12.50 -12.64 31.25
N TYR A 263 12.85 -13.30 30.16
CA TYR A 263 11.94 -14.16 29.43
C TYR A 263 11.85 -15.56 30.07
N GLU A 264 10.71 -16.23 29.90
CA GLU A 264 10.46 -17.58 30.43
C GLU A 264 11.43 -18.62 29.83
N GLU A 265 11.85 -18.41 28.58
CA GLU A 265 12.80 -19.27 27.87
C GLU A 265 14.17 -18.61 27.78
N ASP A 266 15.22 -19.29 28.25
CA ASP A 266 16.62 -18.83 28.21
C ASP A 266 17.24 -18.85 26.78
N ILE A 267 16.43 -19.11 25.76
CA ILE A 267 16.84 -19.29 24.36
C ILE A 267 16.88 -17.97 23.60
N PHE A 268 16.29 -16.92 24.14
CA PHE A 268 16.21 -15.61 23.49
C PHE A 268 17.13 -14.60 24.17
N ASP A 269 18.10 -14.07 23.42
CA ASP A 269 18.87 -12.91 23.87
C ASP A 269 17.99 -11.64 23.99
N GLY A 270 16.75 -11.73 23.47
CA GLY A 270 15.80 -10.66 23.47
C GLY A 270 16.12 -9.58 22.42
N ASP A 271 15.14 -8.73 22.19
CA ASP A 271 15.28 -7.49 21.46
C ASP A 271 14.45 -6.43 22.19
N VAL A 272 14.61 -5.17 21.81
CA VAL A 272 13.79 -4.11 22.38
C VAL A 272 12.31 -4.33 22.04
N LYS A 273 11.43 -4.05 22.98
CA LYS A 273 9.97 -4.30 22.91
C LYS A 273 9.28 -3.79 21.63
N TYR A 274 9.82 -2.77 21.00
CA TYR A 274 9.26 -2.18 19.76
C TYR A 274 9.85 -2.76 18.47
N HIS A 275 10.62 -3.87 18.54
CA HIS A 275 11.10 -4.63 17.37
C HIS A 275 10.45 -6.00 17.23
N LEU A 276 9.90 -6.54 18.32
CA LEU A 276 9.35 -7.90 18.35
C LEU A 276 8.23 -8.09 17.33
N GLY A 277 8.25 -9.25 16.67
CA GLY A 277 7.17 -9.73 15.82
C GLY A 277 6.04 -10.36 16.63
N TRP A 278 4.93 -10.66 15.97
CA TRP A 278 3.79 -11.31 16.60
C TRP A 278 2.95 -12.06 15.57
N THR A 279 2.52 -13.26 15.92
CA THR A 279 1.54 -14.03 15.15
C THR A 279 0.33 -14.34 16.03
N SER A 280 -0.86 -14.14 15.49
CA SER A 280 -2.12 -14.44 16.18
C SER A 280 -3.23 -14.82 15.21
N GLU A 281 -4.22 -15.56 15.68
CA GLU A 281 -5.50 -15.74 15.00
C GLU A 281 -6.48 -14.69 15.52
N ARG A 282 -7.21 -14.05 14.61
CA ARG A 282 -8.29 -13.12 14.92
C ARG A 282 -9.58 -13.62 14.29
N THR A 283 -10.71 -13.36 14.94
CA THR A 283 -12.04 -13.55 14.36
C THR A 283 -12.61 -12.19 13.97
N SER A 284 -13.01 -12.03 12.70
CA SER A 284 -13.67 -10.81 12.22
C SER A 284 -15.04 -10.62 12.86
N SER A 285 -15.61 -9.42 12.67
CA SER A 285 -16.97 -9.10 13.12
C SER A 285 -18.05 -10.05 12.56
N SER A 286 -17.81 -10.66 11.38
CA SER A 286 -18.69 -11.66 10.75
C SER A 286 -18.38 -13.12 11.15
N GLY A 287 -17.41 -13.35 12.01
CA GLY A 287 -17.05 -14.70 12.49
C GLY A 287 -16.03 -15.44 11.63
N LYS A 288 -15.39 -14.77 10.64
CA LYS A 288 -14.32 -15.38 9.83
C LYS A 288 -13.01 -15.37 10.57
N LYS A 289 -12.29 -16.48 10.52
CA LYS A 289 -10.95 -16.63 11.09
C LYS A 289 -9.92 -16.03 10.15
N ILE A 290 -8.94 -15.35 10.71
CA ILE A 290 -7.91 -14.60 10.01
C ILE A 290 -6.58 -14.84 10.72
N ASN A 291 -5.55 -15.22 9.97
CA ASN A 291 -4.20 -15.29 10.47
C ASN A 291 -3.51 -13.92 10.33
N MET A 292 -2.92 -13.47 11.42
CA MET A 292 -2.32 -12.15 11.54
C MET A 292 -0.83 -12.28 11.84
N ASN A 293 0.03 -11.76 10.98
CA ASN A 293 1.48 -11.79 11.12
C ASN A 293 2.07 -10.39 11.08
N LEU A 294 2.65 -9.94 12.19
CA LEU A 294 3.47 -8.74 12.26
C LEU A 294 4.94 -9.14 12.26
N ALA A 295 5.64 -8.91 11.15
CA ALA A 295 7.04 -9.25 11.03
C ALA A 295 7.91 -8.48 12.06
N PRO A 296 8.89 -9.13 12.70
CA PRO A 296 9.87 -8.41 13.51
C PRO A 296 10.67 -7.45 12.62
N ASN A 297 11.13 -6.33 13.17
CA ASN A 297 11.94 -5.38 12.42
C ASN A 297 13.11 -4.86 13.27
N PRO A 298 14.27 -4.56 12.66
CA PRO A 298 15.34 -3.84 13.34
C PRO A 298 15.08 -2.33 13.34
N SER A 299 16.00 -1.55 13.92
CA SER A 299 15.98 -0.09 13.82
C SER A 299 16.35 0.46 12.44
N HIS A 300 16.77 -0.41 11.50
CA HIS A 300 17.00 -0.05 10.10
C HIS A 300 15.66 0.10 9.39
N LEU A 301 15.20 1.34 9.25
CA LEU A 301 13.88 1.65 8.69
C LEU A 301 13.72 1.11 7.27
N GLU A 302 12.52 0.61 6.97
CA GLU A 302 12.07 0.03 5.68
C GLU A 302 12.72 -1.32 5.30
N SER A 303 13.68 -1.84 6.10
CA SER A 303 14.26 -3.17 5.83
C SER A 303 13.25 -4.32 6.00
N VAL A 304 12.15 -4.09 6.68
CA VAL A 304 11.04 -5.04 6.85
C VAL A 304 10.17 -5.16 5.59
N ASP A 305 10.20 -4.18 4.68
CA ASP A 305 9.33 -4.16 3.50
C ASP A 305 9.54 -5.37 2.59
N PRO A 306 10.78 -5.70 2.16
CA PRO A 306 11.01 -6.90 1.36
C PRO A 306 10.73 -8.18 2.15
N ILE A 307 10.85 -8.19 3.47
CA ILE A 307 10.52 -9.35 4.32
C ILE A 307 9.01 -9.62 4.26
N VAL A 308 8.18 -8.59 4.39
CA VAL A 308 6.71 -8.71 4.23
C VAL A 308 6.34 -9.27 2.87
N GLN A 309 6.96 -8.76 1.79
CA GLN A 309 6.72 -9.25 0.44
C GLN A 309 7.14 -10.72 0.29
N GLY A 310 8.30 -11.09 0.85
CA GLY A 310 8.80 -12.47 0.82
C GLY A 310 7.88 -13.44 1.55
N ILE A 311 7.44 -13.09 2.76
CA ILE A 311 6.50 -13.92 3.54
C ILE A 311 5.16 -14.04 2.81
N ALA A 312 4.59 -12.93 2.34
CA ALA A 312 3.33 -12.93 1.60
C ALA A 312 3.41 -13.79 0.33
N ARG A 313 4.54 -13.68 -0.42
CA ARG A 313 4.77 -14.50 -1.62
C ARG A 313 4.88 -15.98 -1.28
N ALA A 314 5.62 -16.35 -0.25
CA ALA A 314 5.76 -17.74 0.18
C ALA A 314 4.41 -18.36 0.58
N LYS A 315 3.61 -17.63 1.36
CA LYS A 315 2.26 -18.07 1.74
C LYS A 315 1.33 -18.22 0.53
N LEU A 316 1.38 -17.30 -0.43
CA LEU A 316 0.61 -17.42 -1.68
C LEU A 316 0.96 -18.70 -2.45
N GLU A 317 2.25 -19.03 -2.56
CA GLU A 317 2.70 -20.21 -3.30
C GLU A 317 2.41 -21.52 -2.56
N ASN A 318 2.64 -21.55 -1.24
CA ASN A 318 2.57 -22.77 -0.46
C ASN A 318 1.16 -23.10 0.04
N ASP A 319 0.37 -22.07 0.42
CA ASP A 319 -0.88 -22.27 1.16
C ASP A 319 -2.13 -21.94 0.31
N PHE A 320 -1.99 -21.16 -0.77
CA PHE A 320 -3.15 -20.58 -1.47
C PHE A 320 -3.11 -20.69 -3.02
N ASP A 321 -2.30 -21.58 -3.58
CA ASP A 321 -2.22 -21.80 -5.05
C ASP A 321 -2.06 -20.49 -5.86
N ASN A 322 -1.33 -19.53 -5.34
CA ASN A 322 -1.14 -18.19 -5.88
C ASN A 322 -2.43 -17.33 -5.97
N ASN A 323 -3.47 -17.65 -5.21
CA ASN A 323 -4.67 -16.83 -5.13
C ASN A 323 -4.42 -15.54 -4.35
N THR A 324 -4.13 -14.46 -5.05
CA THR A 324 -3.79 -13.14 -4.48
C THR A 324 -4.87 -12.52 -3.59
N ASN A 325 -6.13 -13.01 -3.68
CA ASN A 325 -7.22 -12.56 -2.83
C ASN A 325 -7.19 -13.16 -1.42
N LYS A 326 -6.32 -14.13 -1.16
CA LYS A 326 -6.21 -14.81 0.13
C LYS A 326 -5.21 -14.15 1.08
N VAL A 327 -4.22 -13.45 0.54
CA VAL A 327 -3.14 -12.82 1.33
C VAL A 327 -3.13 -11.32 1.10
N LEU A 328 -3.10 -10.54 2.17
CA LEU A 328 -2.99 -9.08 2.11
C LEU A 328 -1.71 -8.61 2.80
N PRO A 329 -0.69 -8.18 2.04
CA PRO A 329 0.45 -7.49 2.60
C PRO A 329 0.09 -6.03 2.93
N ILE A 330 0.51 -5.57 4.13
CA ILE A 330 0.35 -4.19 4.61
C ILE A 330 1.70 -3.70 5.12
N ILE A 331 2.13 -2.53 4.67
CA ILE A 331 3.35 -1.91 5.16
C ILE A 331 3.03 -0.53 5.72
N VAL A 332 3.47 -0.29 6.96
CA VAL A 332 3.31 1.00 7.63
C VAL A 332 4.65 1.72 7.70
N HIS A 333 4.77 2.80 6.98
CA HIS A 333 5.98 3.60 6.80
C HIS A 333 6.03 4.84 7.69
N GLY A 334 7.24 5.34 7.93
CA GLY A 334 7.46 6.72 8.35
C GLY A 334 7.69 7.63 7.13
N ASP A 335 7.23 8.88 7.20
CA ASP A 335 7.29 9.83 6.07
C ASP A 335 8.71 10.15 5.58
N ALA A 336 9.67 10.27 6.48
CA ALA A 336 11.05 10.51 6.10
C ALA A 336 11.73 9.25 5.56
N ALA A 337 11.37 8.07 6.07
CA ALA A 337 11.96 6.80 5.68
C ALA A 337 11.52 6.37 4.29
N ILE A 338 10.21 6.36 4.00
CA ILE A 338 9.69 5.99 2.67
C ILE A 338 10.27 6.87 1.55
N ALA A 339 10.50 8.17 1.84
CA ALA A 339 11.05 9.10 0.87
C ALA A 339 12.58 8.98 0.69
N GLY A 340 13.29 8.41 1.67
CA GLY A 340 14.76 8.45 1.74
C GLY A 340 15.45 7.09 1.58
N GLN A 341 14.80 5.99 1.90
CA GLN A 341 15.40 4.66 1.90
C GLN A 341 15.29 3.97 0.54
N GLY A 342 16.43 3.68 -0.09
CA GLY A 342 16.48 3.05 -1.43
C GLY A 342 15.78 1.69 -1.51
N VAL A 343 15.72 0.92 -0.42
CA VAL A 343 15.03 -0.36 -0.37
C VAL A 343 13.55 -0.26 -0.71
N VAL A 344 12.88 0.85 -0.39
CA VAL A 344 11.48 1.09 -0.79
C VAL A 344 11.34 1.14 -2.30
N TYR A 345 12.27 1.84 -2.99
CA TYR A 345 12.29 1.90 -4.45
C TYR A 345 12.45 0.49 -5.06
N GLU A 346 13.33 -0.33 -4.50
CA GLU A 346 13.53 -1.71 -4.95
C GLU A 346 12.27 -2.55 -4.76
N VAL A 347 11.61 -2.44 -3.60
CA VAL A 347 10.36 -3.16 -3.30
C VAL A 347 9.25 -2.80 -4.28
N VAL A 348 9.01 -1.51 -4.54
CA VAL A 348 7.97 -1.10 -5.49
C VAL A 348 8.29 -1.53 -6.92
N GLN A 349 9.57 -1.58 -7.32
CA GLN A 349 9.97 -2.10 -8.62
C GLN A 349 9.71 -3.61 -8.76
N MET A 350 9.81 -4.37 -7.67
CA MET A 350 9.52 -5.81 -7.67
C MET A 350 8.02 -6.13 -7.67
N SER A 351 7.15 -5.22 -7.26
CA SER A 351 5.73 -5.47 -6.98
C SER A 351 4.94 -6.08 -8.14
N ARG A 352 5.39 -5.90 -9.38
CA ARG A 352 4.72 -6.38 -10.60
C ARG A 352 5.49 -7.47 -11.34
N LEU A 353 6.64 -7.87 -10.83
CA LEU A 353 7.43 -8.94 -11.44
C LEU A 353 6.82 -10.29 -11.12
N LYS A 354 6.80 -11.20 -12.13
CA LYS A 354 6.19 -12.53 -12.04
C LYS A 354 6.67 -13.32 -10.81
N GLY A 355 7.96 -13.26 -10.48
CA GLY A 355 8.56 -13.97 -9.35
C GLY A 355 8.37 -13.30 -7.98
N TYR A 356 7.86 -12.07 -7.90
CA TYR A 356 7.81 -11.28 -6.66
C TYR A 356 6.41 -10.74 -6.33
N SER A 357 5.52 -10.67 -7.31
CA SER A 357 4.18 -10.09 -7.14
C SER A 357 3.37 -10.81 -6.05
N THR A 358 2.73 -10.02 -5.20
CA THR A 358 1.86 -10.47 -4.10
C THR A 358 0.40 -10.08 -4.30
N GLY A 359 0.03 -9.57 -5.48
CA GLY A 359 -1.33 -9.10 -5.76
C GLY A 359 -1.62 -7.68 -5.27
N GLY A 360 -0.57 -6.92 -4.99
CA GLY A 360 -0.65 -5.53 -4.52
C GLY A 360 -0.58 -5.40 -3.00
N THR A 361 0.11 -4.36 -2.56
CA THR A 361 0.36 -4.01 -1.16
C THR A 361 -0.39 -2.73 -0.80
N ILE A 362 -0.93 -2.64 0.40
CA ILE A 362 -1.46 -1.39 0.95
C ILE A 362 -0.35 -0.75 1.78
N HIS A 363 0.13 0.41 1.32
CA HIS A 363 1.14 1.21 1.98
C HIS A 363 0.48 2.33 2.80
N LEU A 364 0.63 2.28 4.11
CA LEU A 364 0.13 3.30 5.03
C LEU A 364 1.31 4.13 5.53
N ILE A 365 1.29 5.44 5.34
CA ILE A 365 2.39 6.32 5.73
C ILE A 365 1.95 7.14 6.93
N VAL A 366 2.54 6.89 8.11
CA VAL A 366 2.31 7.71 9.30
C VAL A 366 3.16 8.98 9.17
N ASN A 367 2.59 10.00 8.53
CA ASN A 367 3.28 11.24 8.19
C ASN A 367 3.17 12.26 9.31
N ASN A 368 4.18 12.30 10.15
CA ASN A 368 4.26 13.28 11.22
C ASN A 368 5.04 14.57 10.83
N GLN A 369 5.47 14.68 9.57
CA GLN A 369 6.07 15.88 8.96
C GLN A 369 7.45 16.27 9.52
N VAL A 370 8.09 15.39 10.29
CA VAL A 370 9.42 15.62 10.86
C VAL A 370 10.22 14.32 10.86
N GLY A 371 11.32 14.28 10.12
CA GLY A 371 12.26 13.15 10.15
C GLY A 371 13.28 13.33 11.25
N PHE A 372 13.17 12.59 12.38
CA PHE A 372 13.96 12.78 13.59
C PHE A 372 13.88 14.23 14.07
N THR A 373 14.82 15.12 13.67
CA THR A 373 14.84 16.55 13.94
C THR A 373 14.64 17.41 12.69
N THR A 374 14.68 16.81 11.50
CA THR A 374 14.67 17.50 10.21
C THR A 374 13.25 17.79 9.75
N ASN A 375 12.99 19.04 9.39
CA ASN A 375 11.73 19.45 8.79
C ASN A 375 11.56 18.80 7.39
N TYR A 376 10.33 18.43 7.03
CA TYR A 376 10.07 17.84 5.72
C TYR A 376 10.49 18.74 4.54
N LEU A 377 10.55 20.05 4.74
CA LEU A 377 11.02 21.02 3.73
C LEU A 377 12.50 20.87 3.39
N ASP A 378 13.29 20.40 4.36
CA ASP A 378 14.72 20.20 4.24
C ASP A 378 15.07 18.73 3.97
N ALA A 379 14.06 17.83 4.04
CA ALA A 379 14.28 16.39 3.99
C ALA A 379 14.15 15.82 2.56
N ARG A 380 13.38 16.46 1.67
CA ARG A 380 13.13 15.93 0.33
C ARG A 380 12.79 17.03 -0.68
N SER A 381 13.09 16.77 -1.94
CA SER A 381 12.75 17.65 -3.08
C SER A 381 11.32 17.40 -3.59
N SER A 382 10.79 16.18 -3.41
CA SER A 382 9.43 15.83 -3.82
C SER A 382 8.36 16.58 -3.03
N THR A 383 7.20 16.79 -3.63
CA THR A 383 6.07 17.47 -2.96
C THR A 383 5.57 16.64 -1.77
N TYR A 384 5.45 15.32 -1.97
CA TYR A 384 4.97 14.37 -0.97
C TYR A 384 6.00 13.29 -0.68
N CYS A 385 5.97 12.73 0.51
CA CYS A 385 6.80 11.58 0.86
C CYS A 385 6.39 10.31 0.10
N SER A 386 5.14 10.26 -0.33
CA SER A 386 4.52 9.17 -1.08
C SER A 386 4.76 9.22 -2.60
N ASP A 387 5.53 10.19 -3.11
CA ASP A 387 5.81 10.32 -4.56
C ASP A 387 6.48 9.08 -5.16
N ILE A 388 7.07 8.22 -4.33
CA ILE A 388 7.58 6.90 -4.72
C ILE A 388 6.50 6.00 -5.35
N GLY A 389 5.24 6.10 -4.91
CA GLY A 389 4.12 5.33 -5.47
C GLY A 389 3.85 5.64 -6.95
N LYS A 390 4.24 6.83 -7.42
CA LYS A 390 4.10 7.24 -8.84
C LYS A 390 5.01 6.46 -9.78
N VAL A 391 6.11 5.89 -9.28
CA VAL A 391 7.05 5.09 -10.06
C VAL A 391 6.35 3.87 -10.70
N THR A 392 5.43 3.26 -9.96
CA THR A 392 4.64 2.11 -10.43
C THR A 392 3.23 2.49 -10.89
N LEU A 393 2.95 3.80 -11.04
CA LEU A 393 1.64 4.33 -11.42
C LEU A 393 0.53 3.88 -10.47
N SER A 394 0.83 3.81 -9.18
CA SER A 394 -0.11 3.48 -8.11
C SER A 394 -0.87 4.73 -7.66
N PRO A 395 -2.17 4.66 -7.35
CA PRO A 395 -2.89 5.81 -6.80
C PRO A 395 -2.34 6.18 -5.42
N VAL A 396 -2.32 7.48 -5.13
CA VAL A 396 -1.86 8.05 -3.86
C VAL A 396 -2.96 8.90 -3.25
N LEU A 397 -3.31 8.60 -1.99
CA LEU A 397 -4.27 9.36 -1.22
C LEU A 397 -3.54 10.11 -0.09
N HIS A 398 -3.82 11.39 0.06
CA HIS A 398 -3.36 12.24 1.17
C HIS A 398 -4.54 12.52 2.07
N VAL A 399 -4.49 12.09 3.33
CA VAL A 399 -5.65 12.11 4.21
C VAL A 399 -5.31 12.83 5.51
N ASN A 400 -6.23 13.67 5.97
CA ASN A 400 -6.12 14.29 7.29
C ASN A 400 -6.29 13.22 8.37
N SER A 401 -5.25 12.97 9.17
CA SER A 401 -5.26 11.98 10.25
C SER A 401 -6.24 12.31 11.38
N ASP A 402 -6.67 13.57 11.51
CA ASP A 402 -7.70 13.97 12.49
C ASP A 402 -9.12 13.60 12.03
N ASP A 403 -9.33 13.38 10.73
CA ASP A 403 -10.61 12.94 10.18
C ASP A 403 -10.63 11.42 10.01
N VAL A 404 -10.92 10.71 11.08
CA VAL A 404 -10.89 9.24 11.09
C VAL A 404 -11.85 8.61 10.09
N GLU A 405 -13.00 9.23 9.81
CA GLU A 405 -13.94 8.72 8.82
C GLU A 405 -13.33 8.80 7.41
N ALA A 406 -12.63 9.90 7.10
CA ALA A 406 -11.90 10.04 5.84
C ALA A 406 -10.74 9.03 5.72
N VAL A 407 -10.03 8.75 6.82
CA VAL A 407 -8.98 7.73 6.85
C VAL A 407 -9.54 6.35 6.54
N ILE A 408 -10.68 5.98 7.15
CA ILE A 408 -11.33 4.68 6.88
C ILE A 408 -11.86 4.61 5.44
N HIS A 409 -12.39 5.70 4.90
CA HIS A 409 -12.80 5.76 3.49
C HIS A 409 -11.62 5.55 2.54
N ALA A 410 -10.46 6.11 2.85
CA ALA A 410 -9.26 5.92 2.06
C ALA A 410 -8.75 4.47 2.09
N VAL A 411 -8.78 3.77 3.23
CA VAL A 411 -8.41 2.35 3.27
C VAL A 411 -9.45 1.46 2.57
N THR A 412 -10.73 1.85 2.57
CA THR A 412 -11.77 1.19 1.76
C THR A 412 -11.45 1.31 0.28
N PHE A 413 -11.14 2.52 -0.20
CA PHE A 413 -10.68 2.74 -1.58
C PHE A 413 -9.49 1.84 -1.91
N ALA A 414 -8.48 1.80 -1.04
CA ALA A 414 -7.26 1.03 -1.26
C ALA A 414 -7.54 -0.48 -1.38
N LEU A 415 -8.39 -1.02 -0.51
CA LEU A 415 -8.79 -2.43 -0.56
C LEU A 415 -9.55 -2.76 -1.85
N GLU A 416 -10.52 -1.94 -2.23
CA GLU A 416 -11.31 -2.14 -3.46
C GLU A 416 -10.43 -2.06 -4.71
N TYR A 417 -9.56 -1.05 -4.81
CA TYR A 417 -8.63 -0.88 -5.92
C TYR A 417 -7.65 -2.06 -6.02
N ARG A 418 -7.05 -2.43 -4.89
CA ARG A 418 -6.12 -3.57 -4.80
C ARG A 418 -6.78 -4.86 -5.25
N ASN A 419 -7.97 -5.17 -4.75
CA ASN A 419 -8.67 -6.41 -5.07
C ASN A 419 -9.12 -6.48 -6.53
N ARG A 420 -9.47 -5.33 -7.12
CA ARG A 420 -9.87 -5.29 -8.52
C ARG A 420 -8.68 -5.38 -9.48
N PHE A 421 -7.58 -4.70 -9.17
CA PHE A 421 -6.50 -4.50 -10.13
C PHE A 421 -5.19 -5.20 -9.78
N ASN A 422 -5.07 -5.79 -8.60
CA ASN A 422 -3.85 -6.39 -8.08
C ASN A 422 -2.66 -5.40 -8.16
N ARG A 423 -2.83 -4.20 -7.60
CA ARG A 423 -1.86 -3.11 -7.60
C ARG A 423 -1.70 -2.51 -6.22
N ASP A 424 -0.52 -1.94 -5.99
CA ASP A 424 -0.23 -1.20 -4.78
C ASP A 424 -1.06 0.08 -4.70
N VAL A 425 -1.37 0.50 -3.47
CA VAL A 425 -2.01 1.77 -3.16
C VAL A 425 -1.26 2.42 -2.00
N PHE A 426 -1.05 3.73 -2.09
CA PHE A 426 -0.36 4.50 -1.06
C PHE A 426 -1.34 5.46 -0.36
N ILE A 427 -1.35 5.44 0.96
CA ILE A 427 -2.16 6.33 1.79
C ILE A 427 -1.24 7.10 2.72
N ASP A 428 -1.12 8.40 2.48
CA ASP A 428 -0.34 9.35 3.27
C ASP A 428 -1.23 9.95 4.35
N LEU A 429 -1.13 9.44 5.59
CA LEU A 429 -1.86 9.89 6.76
C LEU A 429 -1.16 11.11 7.37
N LEU A 430 -1.59 12.31 6.98
CA LEU A 430 -1.02 13.56 7.47
C LEU A 430 -1.49 13.84 8.89
N GLY A 431 -0.61 13.62 9.83
CA GLY A 431 -0.82 13.88 11.24
C GLY A 431 0.32 14.72 11.81
N TYR A 432 0.63 14.48 13.06
CA TYR A 432 1.72 15.10 13.77
C TYR A 432 2.34 14.11 14.76
N ARG A 433 3.40 14.50 15.41
CA ARG A 433 4.08 13.76 16.48
C ARG A 433 4.04 14.60 17.75
N LYS A 434 3.37 14.11 18.79
CA LYS A 434 3.16 14.87 20.02
C LYS A 434 4.44 15.08 20.82
N TYR A 435 5.28 14.05 20.90
CA TYR A 435 6.57 14.10 21.59
C TYR A 435 7.73 14.26 20.60
N GLY A 436 8.98 14.15 21.05
CA GLY A 436 10.16 14.10 20.19
C GLY A 436 10.24 12.84 19.33
N HIS A 437 11.41 12.53 18.79
CA HIS A 437 11.61 11.27 18.08
C HIS A 437 11.24 10.07 18.96
N ASN A 438 11.61 10.17 20.23
CA ASN A 438 11.11 9.33 21.31
C ASN A 438 10.77 10.22 22.51
N GLU A 439 10.31 9.65 23.61
CA GLU A 439 9.79 10.36 24.78
C GLU A 439 10.89 11.05 25.62
N GLY A 440 12.16 10.73 25.38
CA GLY A 440 13.31 11.41 25.99
C GLY A 440 13.87 12.58 25.16
N ASP A 441 13.33 12.83 23.95
CA ASP A 441 13.79 13.88 23.05
C ASP A 441 12.95 15.15 23.20
N GLU A 442 13.60 16.34 23.15
CA GLU A 442 12.95 17.64 23.21
C GLU A 442 12.82 18.27 21.81
N PRO A 443 11.68 18.10 21.16
CA PRO A 443 11.51 18.49 19.75
C PRO A 443 11.48 20.02 19.54
N ARG A 444 11.25 20.82 20.58
CA ARG A 444 11.23 22.30 20.50
C ARG A 444 12.61 22.89 20.22
N PHE A 445 13.70 22.13 20.43
CA PHE A 445 15.02 22.57 20.03
C PHE A 445 15.14 22.85 18.52
N THR A 446 14.47 22.06 17.70
CA THR A 446 14.52 22.18 16.24
C THR A 446 13.22 22.65 15.60
N GLN A 447 12.06 22.40 16.25
CA GLN A 447 10.73 22.70 15.71
C GLN A 447 9.85 23.52 16.69
N PRO A 448 10.31 24.66 17.24
CA PRO A 448 9.60 25.37 18.31
C PRO A 448 8.22 25.85 17.89
N LYS A 449 8.10 26.39 16.67
CA LYS A 449 6.83 26.90 16.15
C LYS A 449 5.78 25.79 15.94
N LEU A 450 6.20 24.67 15.37
CA LEU A 450 5.32 23.51 15.14
C LEU A 450 4.79 22.98 16.47
N TYR A 451 5.67 22.75 17.44
CA TYR A 451 5.27 22.19 18.73
C TYR A 451 4.46 23.16 19.60
N LYS A 452 4.54 24.45 19.33
CA LYS A 452 3.60 25.43 19.92
C LYS A 452 2.18 25.19 19.42
N TYR A 453 1.98 24.86 18.13
CA TYR A 453 0.66 24.49 17.61
C TYR A 453 0.22 23.14 18.16
N ILE A 454 1.07 22.12 18.10
CA ILE A 454 0.76 20.76 18.56
C ILE A 454 0.33 20.76 20.04
N SER A 455 0.97 21.54 20.90
CA SER A 455 0.65 21.57 22.33
C SER A 455 -0.78 22.07 22.64
N GLY A 456 -1.39 22.85 21.75
CA GLY A 456 -2.77 23.34 21.87
C GLY A 456 -3.77 22.59 20.98
N HIS A 457 -3.31 21.64 20.19
CA HIS A 457 -4.15 20.91 19.24
C HIS A 457 -4.86 19.73 19.94
N PRO A 458 -6.19 19.58 19.80
CA PRO A 458 -6.90 18.43 20.34
C PRO A 458 -6.50 17.14 19.61
N ASN A 459 -6.54 16.01 20.31
CA ASN A 459 -6.22 14.72 19.71
C ASN A 459 -7.37 14.22 18.81
N PRO A 460 -7.11 13.29 17.86
CA PRO A 460 -8.13 12.79 16.92
C PRO A 460 -9.38 12.20 17.60
N ARG A 461 -9.23 11.53 18.76
CA ARG A 461 -10.38 10.99 19.52
C ARG A 461 -11.31 12.10 19.98
N ASP A 462 -10.77 13.19 20.55
CA ASP A 462 -11.58 14.28 21.09
C ASP A 462 -12.23 15.08 19.97
N ILE A 463 -11.56 15.25 18.83
CA ILE A 463 -12.14 15.85 17.62
C ILE A 463 -13.33 15.02 17.14
N TYR A 464 -13.14 13.69 17.03
CA TYR A 464 -14.20 12.80 16.57
C TYR A 464 -15.37 12.72 17.55
N ALA A 465 -15.09 12.66 18.86
CA ALA A 465 -16.11 12.70 19.90
C ALA A 465 -16.96 13.97 19.84
N SER A 466 -16.35 15.12 19.64
CA SER A 466 -17.07 16.39 19.46
C SER A 466 -17.98 16.32 18.23
N LYS A 467 -17.50 15.83 17.09
CA LYS A 467 -18.32 15.61 15.88
C LYS A 467 -19.52 14.72 16.16
N LEU A 468 -19.36 13.63 16.92
CA LEU A 468 -20.45 12.71 17.25
C LEU A 468 -21.43 13.28 18.26
N MET A 469 -20.97 14.13 19.20
CA MET A 469 -21.86 14.90 20.10
C MET A 469 -22.72 15.89 19.31
N ASP A 470 -22.14 16.64 18.40
CA ASP A 470 -22.85 17.59 17.54
C ASP A 470 -23.90 16.89 16.66
N GLN A 471 -23.65 15.62 16.26
CA GLN A 471 -24.59 14.76 15.55
C GLN A 471 -25.65 14.10 16.46
N GLY A 472 -25.57 14.28 17.78
CA GLY A 472 -26.48 13.64 18.73
C GLY A 472 -26.32 12.10 18.84
N ILE A 473 -25.15 11.57 18.45
CA ILE A 473 -24.86 10.13 18.47
C ILE A 473 -24.44 9.67 19.87
N ILE A 474 -23.66 10.49 20.57
CA ILE A 474 -23.19 10.24 21.94
C ILE A 474 -23.54 11.43 22.86
N ASP A 475 -23.54 11.19 24.17
CA ASP A 475 -23.67 12.18 25.23
C ASP A 475 -22.27 12.58 25.79
N ASN A 476 -22.25 13.60 26.65
CA ASN A 476 -21.04 14.11 27.28
C ASN A 476 -20.33 13.07 28.17
N ASP A 477 -21.07 12.11 28.72
CA ASP A 477 -20.53 11.10 29.64
C ASP A 477 -19.93 9.89 28.91
N HIS A 478 -20.26 9.72 27.63
CA HIS A 478 -19.90 8.53 26.86
C HIS A 478 -18.38 8.31 26.83
N ILE A 479 -17.62 9.37 26.50
CA ILE A 479 -16.14 9.30 26.44
C ILE A 479 -15.55 8.92 27.78
N SER A 480 -15.99 9.57 28.86
CA SER A 480 -15.48 9.27 30.20
C SER A 480 -15.75 7.82 30.60
N LYS A 481 -16.91 7.25 30.20
CA LYS A 481 -17.25 5.84 30.47
C LYS A 481 -16.36 4.87 29.73
N ILE A 482 -16.14 5.05 28.41
CA ILE A 482 -15.32 4.13 27.61
C ILE A 482 -13.84 4.26 27.97
N GLU A 483 -13.35 5.45 28.24
CA GLU A 483 -11.97 5.70 28.71
C GLU A 483 -11.71 5.03 30.06
N SER A 484 -12.58 5.29 31.06
CA SER A 484 -12.43 4.71 32.40
C SER A 484 -12.48 3.19 32.37
N LYS A 485 -13.36 2.60 31.56
CA LYS A 485 -13.45 1.15 31.39
C LYS A 485 -12.16 0.55 30.85
N TYR A 486 -11.59 1.15 29.79
CA TYR A 486 -10.37 0.63 29.18
C TYR A 486 -9.15 0.90 30.07
N PHE A 487 -9.10 2.06 30.73
CA PHE A 487 -8.04 2.39 31.69
C PHE A 487 -8.01 1.41 32.87
N ALA A 488 -9.17 1.04 33.43
CA ALA A 488 -9.28 0.05 34.50
C ALA A 488 -8.75 -1.32 34.05
N LYS A 489 -9.08 -1.76 32.83
CA LYS A 489 -8.51 -2.98 32.24
C LYS A 489 -6.98 -2.94 32.21
N LEU A 490 -6.40 -1.81 31.77
CA LEU A 490 -4.95 -1.66 31.71
C LEU A 490 -4.30 -1.67 33.11
N GLU A 491 -4.95 -1.10 34.13
CA GLU A 491 -4.49 -1.16 35.53
C GLU A 491 -4.52 -2.59 36.08
N ASP A 492 -5.56 -3.35 35.79
CA ASP A 492 -5.64 -4.75 36.18
C ASP A 492 -4.52 -5.58 35.52
N GLU A 493 -4.28 -5.39 34.22
CA GLU A 493 -3.22 -6.08 33.48
C GLU A 493 -1.81 -5.66 33.96
N LEU A 494 -1.62 -4.38 34.36
CA LEU A 494 -0.37 -3.92 34.99
C LEU A 494 -0.16 -4.58 36.35
N THR A 495 -1.21 -4.68 37.16
CA THR A 495 -1.16 -5.34 38.47
C THR A 495 -0.81 -6.82 38.32
N ASP A 496 -1.38 -7.48 37.33
CA ASP A 496 -1.08 -8.89 37.03
C ASP A 496 0.32 -9.08 36.46
N SER A 497 0.81 -8.13 35.63
CA SER A 497 2.18 -8.14 35.17
C SER A 497 3.16 -8.14 36.36
N LYS A 498 2.95 -7.27 37.34
CA LYS A 498 3.83 -7.15 38.51
C LYS A 498 3.95 -8.41 39.38
N LYS A 499 2.92 -9.27 39.36
CA LYS A 499 2.92 -10.55 40.08
C LYS A 499 3.78 -11.63 39.43
N LYS A 500 4.10 -11.49 38.13
CA LYS A 500 4.90 -12.47 37.39
C LYS A 500 6.38 -12.10 37.47
N GLU A 501 7.24 -13.08 37.65
CA GLU A 501 8.69 -12.92 37.68
C GLU A 501 9.28 -12.81 36.26
N LYS A 502 8.74 -13.57 35.34
CA LYS A 502 9.19 -13.64 33.93
C LYS A 502 8.08 -13.24 32.95
N THR A 503 8.45 -12.79 31.78
CA THR A 503 7.52 -12.48 30.69
C THR A 503 7.60 -13.54 29.59
N LYS A 504 6.49 -13.77 28.88
CA LYS A 504 6.44 -14.74 27.79
C LYS A 504 6.74 -14.07 26.47
N ILE A 505 7.61 -14.68 25.66
CA ILE A 505 7.73 -14.40 24.23
C ILE A 505 6.98 -15.47 23.45
N THR A 506 6.13 -15.07 22.52
CA THR A 506 5.58 -15.98 21.51
C THR A 506 6.43 -15.80 20.26
N PRO A 507 7.13 -16.84 19.78
CA PRO A 507 7.92 -16.76 18.56
C PRO A 507 7.05 -16.38 17.36
N PHE A 508 7.60 -15.52 16.49
CA PHE A 508 6.94 -15.16 15.25
C PHE A 508 6.80 -16.38 14.33
N MET A 509 5.59 -16.63 13.81
CA MET A 509 5.27 -17.77 12.94
C MET A 509 5.69 -19.12 13.54
N GLN A 510 5.46 -19.32 14.85
CA GLN A 510 5.90 -20.52 15.58
C GLN A 510 5.46 -21.82 14.92
N GLU A 511 4.25 -21.89 14.39
CA GLU A 511 3.70 -23.09 13.74
C GLU A 511 4.52 -23.55 12.52
N VAL A 512 5.12 -22.59 11.80
CA VAL A 512 5.99 -22.89 10.63
C VAL A 512 7.30 -23.58 11.05
N TRP A 513 7.71 -23.36 12.30
CA TRP A 513 8.94 -23.91 12.88
C TRP A 513 8.72 -25.19 13.69
N ASP A 514 7.47 -25.66 13.79
CA ASP A 514 7.17 -26.92 14.45
C ASP A 514 7.87 -28.09 13.74
N GLY A 515 8.57 -28.92 14.51
CA GLY A 515 9.39 -30.01 13.97
C GLY A 515 10.84 -29.67 13.63
N PHE A 516 11.22 -28.39 13.66
CA PHE A 516 12.62 -28.00 13.56
C PHE A 516 13.25 -27.87 14.94
N ASN A 517 14.36 -28.59 15.16
CA ASN A 517 15.10 -28.53 16.41
C ASN A 517 16.24 -27.51 16.30
N ARG A 518 16.41 -26.70 17.35
CA ARG A 518 17.61 -25.89 17.50
C ARG A 518 18.79 -26.80 17.88
N VAL A 519 19.91 -26.61 17.21
CA VAL A 519 21.14 -27.30 17.54
C VAL A 519 21.83 -26.58 18.70
N ASP A 520 22.27 -27.33 19.72
CA ASP A 520 23.10 -26.79 20.80
C ASP A 520 24.37 -26.17 20.20
N GLU A 521 24.80 -25.01 20.70
CA GLU A 521 26.00 -24.31 20.20
C GLU A 521 27.24 -25.20 20.19
N ASN A 522 27.37 -26.06 21.19
CA ASN A 522 28.47 -27.02 21.26
C ASN A 522 28.45 -28.07 20.15
N LYS A 523 27.27 -28.29 19.53
CA LYS A 523 27.08 -29.26 18.43
C LYS A 523 27.09 -28.61 17.04
N MET A 524 27.13 -27.29 16.95
CA MET A 524 27.11 -26.60 15.65
C MET A 524 28.31 -26.95 14.75
N LEU A 525 29.42 -27.38 15.33
CA LEU A 525 30.63 -27.79 14.60
C LEU A 525 30.72 -29.30 14.41
N GLU A 526 29.75 -30.09 14.84
CA GLU A 526 29.70 -31.51 14.59
C GLU A 526 29.34 -31.80 13.13
N ASP A 527 29.93 -32.87 12.57
CA ASP A 527 29.61 -33.32 11.21
C ASP A 527 28.21 -33.96 11.18
N PHE A 528 27.35 -33.45 10.33
CA PHE A 528 26.06 -34.04 10.03
C PHE A 528 26.08 -34.75 8.68
N ALA A 529 25.36 -35.86 8.59
CA ALA A 529 25.19 -36.58 7.33
C ALA A 529 24.32 -35.76 6.36
N THR A 530 24.96 -35.17 5.35
CA THR A 530 24.29 -34.37 4.29
C THR A 530 24.31 -35.08 2.94
N SER A 531 24.70 -36.36 2.88
CA SER A 531 24.80 -37.13 1.66
C SER A 531 23.43 -37.62 1.16
N SER A 532 23.24 -37.59 -0.15
CA SER A 532 22.12 -38.26 -0.82
C SER A 532 22.55 -39.59 -1.41
N SER A 533 21.58 -40.49 -1.65
CA SER A 533 21.87 -41.79 -2.26
C SER A 533 22.41 -41.64 -3.70
N LYS A 534 23.26 -42.56 -4.11
CA LYS A 534 23.82 -42.55 -5.47
C LYS A 534 22.74 -42.55 -6.56
N ASP A 535 21.64 -43.28 -6.35
CA ASP A 535 20.52 -43.35 -7.32
C ASP A 535 19.83 -42.03 -7.49
N VAL A 536 19.58 -41.30 -6.38
CA VAL A 536 19.01 -39.94 -6.42
C VAL A 536 19.94 -38.99 -7.15
N VAL A 537 21.25 -39.02 -6.82
CA VAL A 537 22.25 -38.17 -7.49
C VAL A 537 22.28 -38.46 -8.99
N LEU A 538 22.28 -39.74 -9.41
CA LEU A 538 22.29 -40.12 -10.83
C LEU A 538 20.96 -39.69 -11.53
N LYS A 539 19.82 -39.82 -10.87
CA LYS A 539 18.53 -39.33 -11.39
C LYS A 539 18.56 -37.84 -11.65
N VAL A 540 18.97 -37.05 -10.66
CA VAL A 540 19.11 -35.60 -10.78
C VAL A 540 20.11 -35.23 -11.86
N SER A 541 21.26 -35.91 -11.91
CA SER A 541 22.30 -35.70 -12.92
C SER A 541 21.75 -35.83 -14.35
N LYS A 542 20.99 -36.88 -14.63
CA LYS A 542 20.35 -37.09 -15.93
C LYS A 542 19.40 -35.93 -16.27
N SER A 543 18.59 -35.44 -15.30
CA SER A 543 17.66 -34.35 -15.54
C SER A 543 18.35 -33.02 -15.85
N ILE A 544 19.41 -32.68 -15.09
CA ILE A 544 20.11 -31.38 -15.26
C ILE A 544 21.10 -31.39 -16.45
N THR A 545 21.33 -32.52 -17.10
CA THR A 545 22.17 -32.62 -18.29
C THR A 545 21.38 -32.93 -19.56
N SER A 546 20.12 -33.32 -19.45
CA SER A 546 19.26 -33.62 -20.59
C SER A 546 18.60 -32.36 -21.16
N LEU A 547 18.61 -32.23 -22.48
CA LEU A 547 17.94 -31.16 -23.20
C LEU A 547 16.70 -31.70 -23.96
N PRO A 548 15.55 -31.02 -23.93
CA PRO A 548 14.42 -31.39 -24.77
C PRO A 548 14.74 -31.13 -26.25
N LYS A 549 13.89 -31.70 -27.13
CA LYS A 549 13.99 -31.47 -28.60
C LYS A 549 13.55 -30.05 -28.96
N LYS A 550 14.35 -29.07 -28.59
CA LYS A 550 14.18 -27.63 -28.93
C LYS A 550 15.50 -27.09 -29.48
N SER A 551 15.43 -25.98 -30.20
CA SER A 551 16.62 -25.27 -30.70
C SER A 551 17.27 -24.51 -29.54
N PHE A 552 18.48 -24.89 -29.19
CA PHE A 552 19.29 -24.16 -28.20
C PHE A 552 20.62 -23.75 -28.81
N LEU A 553 21.18 -22.65 -28.27
CA LEU A 553 22.50 -22.17 -28.67
C LEU A 553 23.54 -23.29 -28.60
N LYS A 554 24.32 -23.46 -29.66
CA LYS A 554 25.34 -24.52 -29.75
C LYS A 554 26.30 -24.55 -28.54
N LYS A 555 26.56 -23.41 -27.91
CA LYS A 555 27.37 -23.33 -26.69
C LYS A 555 26.68 -23.99 -25.48
N ILE A 556 25.37 -23.88 -25.38
CA ILE A 556 24.55 -24.51 -24.32
C ILE A 556 24.58 -26.03 -24.53
N ILE A 557 24.35 -26.51 -25.74
CA ILE A 557 24.41 -27.96 -26.04
C ILE A 557 25.77 -28.53 -25.62
N LYS A 558 26.87 -27.87 -26.05
CA LYS A 558 28.24 -28.32 -25.65
C LYS A 558 28.48 -28.28 -24.13
N LEU A 559 27.91 -27.29 -23.44
CA LEU A 559 28.02 -27.19 -21.98
C LEU A 559 27.31 -28.37 -21.31
N PHE A 560 26.13 -28.73 -21.76
CA PHE A 560 25.34 -29.84 -21.21
C PHE A 560 26.01 -31.19 -21.51
N ASP A 561 26.50 -31.41 -22.71
CA ASP A 561 27.30 -32.58 -23.07
C ASP A 561 28.56 -32.71 -22.20
N SER A 562 29.22 -31.58 -21.90
CA SER A 562 30.43 -31.57 -21.04
C SER A 562 30.08 -31.90 -19.59
N ARG A 563 28.95 -31.40 -19.08
CA ARG A 563 28.45 -31.72 -17.74
C ARG A 563 28.08 -33.19 -17.62
N GLU A 564 27.38 -33.73 -18.61
CA GLU A 564 27.03 -35.16 -18.65
C GLU A 564 28.27 -36.02 -18.55
N LYS A 565 29.29 -35.78 -19.38
CA LYS A 565 30.55 -36.49 -19.33
C LYS A 565 31.27 -36.35 -17.99
N LEU A 566 31.31 -35.12 -17.45
CA LEU A 566 31.97 -34.86 -16.17
C LEU A 566 31.35 -35.69 -15.04
N ILE A 567 30.03 -35.76 -14.99
CA ILE A 567 29.29 -36.46 -13.92
C ILE A 567 29.27 -37.97 -14.16
N LEU A 568 28.78 -38.39 -15.34
CA LEU A 568 28.43 -39.80 -15.57
C LEU A 568 29.64 -40.64 -15.97
N GLU A 569 30.62 -40.06 -16.69
CA GLU A 569 31.82 -40.80 -17.11
C GLU A 569 32.97 -40.64 -16.09
N ASN A 570 33.20 -39.42 -15.59
CA ASN A 570 34.35 -39.13 -14.75
C ASN A 570 34.06 -39.15 -13.24
N GLY A 571 32.77 -39.18 -12.85
CA GLY A 571 32.34 -39.15 -11.44
C GLY A 571 32.77 -37.88 -10.71
N LYS A 572 32.91 -36.77 -11.42
CA LYS A 572 33.35 -35.48 -10.89
C LYS A 572 32.29 -34.39 -11.10
N VAL A 573 32.34 -33.36 -10.30
CA VAL A 573 31.47 -32.19 -10.40
C VAL A 573 32.28 -30.92 -10.18
N ASP A 574 31.92 -29.86 -10.88
CA ASP A 574 32.34 -28.49 -10.55
C ASP A 574 31.34 -27.84 -9.58
N TRP A 575 31.64 -26.65 -9.12
CA TRP A 575 30.78 -25.94 -8.17
C TRP A 575 29.38 -25.69 -8.73
N ALA A 576 29.22 -25.38 -10.01
CA ALA A 576 27.93 -25.10 -10.64
C ALA A 576 27.07 -26.38 -10.71
N VAL A 577 27.67 -27.50 -11.06
CA VAL A 577 27.00 -28.79 -11.08
C VAL A 577 26.66 -29.27 -9.67
N ALA A 578 27.56 -29.09 -8.69
CA ALA A 578 27.32 -29.44 -7.29
C ALA A 578 26.13 -28.63 -6.72
N GLU A 579 26.05 -27.35 -7.03
CA GLU A 579 24.91 -26.47 -6.67
C GLU A 579 23.58 -26.99 -7.23
N LEU A 580 23.54 -27.31 -8.54
CA LEU A 580 22.33 -27.84 -9.19
C LEU A 580 21.94 -29.22 -8.66
N LEU A 581 22.92 -30.09 -8.36
CA LEU A 581 22.67 -31.39 -7.73
C LEU A 581 22.07 -31.23 -6.34
N ALA A 582 22.59 -30.31 -5.52
CA ALA A 582 22.04 -30.04 -4.20
C ALA A 582 20.58 -29.55 -4.28
N TYR A 583 20.28 -28.64 -5.19
CA TYR A 583 18.88 -28.20 -5.41
C TYR A 583 18.00 -29.38 -5.89
N GLY A 584 18.49 -30.16 -6.81
CA GLY A 584 17.75 -31.31 -7.35
C GLY A 584 17.48 -32.41 -6.30
N THR A 585 18.41 -32.66 -5.39
CA THR A 585 18.20 -33.63 -4.30
C THR A 585 17.15 -33.11 -3.31
N LEU A 586 17.16 -31.81 -2.95
CA LEU A 586 16.12 -31.18 -2.12
C LEU A 586 14.73 -31.29 -2.77
N LEU A 587 14.66 -31.04 -4.07
CA LEU A 587 13.40 -31.18 -4.81
C LEU A 587 12.86 -32.62 -4.78
N THR A 588 13.72 -33.64 -4.85
CA THR A 588 13.31 -35.05 -4.74
C THR A 588 12.84 -35.42 -3.33
N GLU A 589 13.25 -34.68 -2.32
CA GLU A 589 12.82 -34.82 -0.92
C GLU A 589 11.53 -34.03 -0.62
N GLY A 590 10.99 -33.31 -1.62
CA GLY A 590 9.77 -32.53 -1.47
C GLY A 590 9.97 -31.07 -1.03
N PHE A 591 11.23 -30.61 -0.96
CA PHE A 591 11.52 -29.22 -0.61
C PHE A 591 11.57 -28.34 -1.86
N ASN A 592 10.79 -27.27 -1.88
CA ASN A 592 10.88 -26.27 -2.92
C ASN A 592 12.17 -25.45 -2.79
N VAL A 593 12.80 -25.15 -3.93
CA VAL A 593 13.99 -24.28 -3.99
C VAL A 593 13.66 -23.01 -4.73
N ARG A 594 13.86 -21.86 -4.09
CA ARG A 594 13.72 -20.54 -4.70
C ARG A 594 15.08 -19.83 -4.71
N ILE A 595 15.52 -19.43 -5.90
CA ILE A 595 16.70 -18.59 -6.09
C ILE A 595 16.23 -17.23 -6.59
N SER A 596 16.63 -16.17 -5.91
CA SER A 596 16.21 -14.81 -6.21
C SER A 596 17.40 -13.87 -6.18
N GLY A 597 17.50 -12.97 -7.15
CA GLY A 597 18.54 -11.97 -7.24
C GLY A 597 18.98 -11.69 -8.68
N GLN A 598 20.01 -10.87 -8.84
CA GLN A 598 20.58 -10.52 -10.13
C GLN A 598 21.31 -11.73 -10.74
N ASP A 599 21.13 -11.96 -12.03
CA ASP A 599 21.80 -13.02 -12.81
C ASP A 599 21.56 -14.47 -12.31
N VAL A 600 20.50 -14.74 -11.53
CA VAL A 600 20.27 -16.07 -10.94
C VAL A 600 20.02 -17.17 -11.97
N GLU A 601 19.41 -16.85 -13.10
CA GLU A 601 19.08 -17.83 -14.15
C GLU A 601 20.32 -18.41 -14.81
N ARG A 602 21.27 -17.57 -15.18
CA ARG A 602 22.50 -17.95 -15.87
C ARG A 602 23.70 -18.10 -14.91
N GLY A 603 23.73 -17.27 -13.89
CA GLY A 603 24.88 -16.99 -13.05
C GLY A 603 25.78 -15.92 -13.67
N THR A 604 26.32 -15.00 -12.83
CA THR A 604 27.19 -13.89 -13.28
C THR A 604 28.39 -14.37 -14.09
N PHE A 605 28.96 -15.49 -13.71
CA PHE A 605 30.11 -16.10 -14.40
C PHE A 605 29.71 -17.08 -15.51
N SER A 606 28.48 -17.07 -15.99
CA SER A 606 27.96 -17.99 -17.00
C SER A 606 28.16 -19.46 -16.60
N HIS A 607 27.89 -19.78 -15.34
CA HIS A 607 28.19 -21.09 -14.74
C HIS A 607 26.93 -21.88 -14.42
N ARG A 608 25.82 -21.24 -13.96
CA ARG A 608 24.64 -21.98 -13.47
C ARG A 608 23.79 -22.53 -14.61
N HIS A 609 23.27 -21.65 -15.47
CA HIS A 609 22.32 -22.00 -16.54
C HIS A 609 21.13 -22.84 -16.04
N ALA A 610 20.47 -22.34 -14.97
CA ALA A 610 19.27 -22.96 -14.40
C ALA A 610 18.04 -22.78 -15.28
N VAL A 611 18.01 -21.72 -16.09
CA VAL A 611 16.97 -21.42 -17.08
C VAL A 611 17.63 -21.33 -18.44
N LEU A 612 17.12 -22.08 -19.41
CA LEU A 612 17.56 -22.05 -20.79
C LEU A 612 16.47 -21.44 -21.67
N LYS A 613 16.87 -20.72 -22.72
CA LYS A 613 15.93 -20.14 -23.69
C LYS A 613 16.14 -20.77 -25.06
N SER A 614 15.03 -21.11 -25.72
CA SER A 614 15.05 -21.57 -27.11
C SER A 614 15.43 -20.41 -28.05
N GLU A 615 16.27 -20.69 -29.06
CA GLU A 615 16.67 -19.67 -30.05
C GLU A 615 15.50 -19.25 -30.96
N ASP A 616 14.54 -20.13 -31.18
CA ASP A 616 13.45 -19.91 -32.14
C ASP A 616 12.21 -19.23 -31.53
N SER A 617 11.98 -19.40 -30.21
CA SER A 617 10.72 -18.99 -29.58
C SER A 617 10.91 -18.22 -28.26
N GLU A 618 12.14 -18.10 -27.77
CA GLU A 618 12.46 -17.58 -26.42
C GLU A 618 11.75 -18.34 -25.27
N GLU A 619 11.16 -19.50 -25.54
CA GLU A 619 10.56 -20.34 -24.50
C GLU A 619 11.59 -20.79 -23.50
N GLU A 620 11.23 -20.71 -22.24
CA GLU A 620 12.08 -21.09 -21.12
C GLU A 620 12.01 -22.60 -20.86
N TYR A 621 13.14 -23.19 -20.52
CA TYR A 621 13.26 -24.54 -20.05
C TYR A 621 14.08 -24.57 -18.76
N LEU A 622 13.49 -25.14 -17.71
CA LEU A 622 14.11 -25.29 -16.39
C LEU A 622 14.40 -26.79 -16.15
N PRO A 623 15.65 -27.25 -16.28
CA PRO A 623 16.00 -28.65 -16.09
C PRO A 623 15.58 -29.22 -14.74
N LEU A 624 15.72 -28.41 -13.65
CA LEU A 624 15.35 -28.84 -12.30
C LEU A 624 13.84 -29.09 -12.14
N ASN A 625 12.97 -28.39 -12.88
CA ASN A 625 11.53 -28.61 -12.83
C ASN A 625 11.08 -29.90 -13.56
N ASN A 626 11.98 -30.57 -14.23
CA ASN A 626 11.71 -31.79 -14.98
C ASN A 626 12.24 -33.07 -14.31
N ILE A 627 12.72 -32.98 -13.08
CA ILE A 627 13.28 -34.16 -12.35
C ILE A 627 12.22 -35.24 -12.09
N CYS A 628 10.96 -34.84 -11.84
CA CYS A 628 9.86 -35.74 -11.54
C CYS A 628 9.21 -36.35 -12.81
N LEU A 629 9.28 -35.66 -13.96
CA LEU A 629 8.66 -36.12 -15.22
C LEU A 629 9.31 -37.38 -15.82
N LEU A 630 10.51 -37.72 -15.41
CA LEU A 630 11.18 -38.98 -15.81
C LEU A 630 10.50 -40.25 -15.22
N TYR A 631 9.54 -40.10 -14.31
CA TYR A 631 8.81 -41.21 -13.70
C TYR A 631 7.47 -41.52 -14.39
N THR A 632 6.97 -40.63 -15.26
CA THR A 632 5.63 -40.78 -15.89
C THR A 632 5.69 -41.31 -17.32
N SER A 633 6.89 -41.56 -17.87
CA SER A 633 7.04 -42.07 -19.24
C SER A 633 7.17 -43.59 -19.36
N ASP A 634 7.19 -44.31 -18.24
CA ASP A 634 7.31 -45.77 -18.21
C ASP A 634 6.14 -46.49 -17.50
N ALA A 635 4.97 -45.83 -17.43
CA ALA A 635 3.73 -46.44 -16.96
C ALA A 635 2.68 -46.50 -18.05
#